data_c5e12c038950c8c58ad94ae976ad7696
#
_entry.id   c5e12c038950c8c58ad94ae976ad7696
#
_cell.length_a   1.000
_cell.length_b   1.000
_cell.length_c   1.000
_cell.angle_alpha   90.00
_cell.angle_beta   90.00
_cell.angle_gamma   90.00
#
_symmetry.space_group_name_H-M   'P 1'
#
loop_
_entity.id
_entity.type
_entity.pdbx_description
1 polymer ?
#
loop_
_entity_poly.entity_id
_entity_poly.type
_entity_poly.pdbx_seq_one_letter_code
_entity_poly.pdbx_strand_id
1 'polypeptide(L)'
;MRIAVVGDIHGNRTAFAAVLADLREAAPDLTFHAGDLADGGAGPSEIVDQVRDLRWPGVVGNTDEMLFRPEALTEFAVQSPRFQPFLAAVQEMAASTRAALGADRLAWLSGLPRVQLHDTLALVHANPESVWRAPAVDAADGELESVYEPLGKALAVHGHIHHPYIRKVGRITVANTGSVSLSYDGDRRASYLLLDDGMPSIRRVEYDVESEIKALGECGMPHADWVARILASGRPQMP
;
A
#
# COMPACT_ATOMS: atom_id res chain seq x y z
N MET A 1 7.89 -19.09 -12.98
CA MET A 1 7.95 -18.62 -11.58
C MET A 1 6.80 -17.66 -11.32
N ARG A 2 6.06 -17.90 -10.26
CA ARG A 2 4.90 -17.08 -9.88
C ARG A 2 5.28 -16.16 -8.73
N ILE A 3 5.02 -14.86 -8.88
CA ILE A 3 5.34 -13.83 -7.87
C ILE A 3 4.06 -13.06 -7.53
N ALA A 4 3.80 -12.86 -6.25
CA ALA A 4 2.75 -11.95 -5.80
C ALA A 4 3.37 -10.64 -5.25
N VAL A 5 2.69 -9.50 -5.48
CA VAL A 5 3.03 -8.22 -4.85
C VAL A 5 1.78 -7.66 -4.18
N VAL A 6 1.84 -7.53 -2.86
CA VAL A 6 0.73 -7.13 -1.99
C VAL A 6 1.09 -5.80 -1.35
N GLY A 7 0.25 -4.79 -1.43
CA GLY A 7 0.55 -3.47 -0.84
C GLY A 7 -0.67 -2.78 -0.28
N ASP A 8 -0.41 -1.66 0.42
CA ASP A 8 -1.45 -0.77 0.91
C ASP A 8 -2.48 -1.53 1.79
N ILE A 9 -1.94 -2.28 2.79
CA ILE A 9 -2.72 -3.15 3.69
C ILE A 9 -3.45 -2.33 4.75
N HIS A 10 -2.81 -1.22 5.18
CA HIS A 10 -3.43 -0.24 6.08
C HIS A 10 -4.10 -0.84 7.31
N GLY A 11 -3.47 -1.79 7.99
CA GLY A 11 -3.98 -2.36 9.22
C GLY A 11 -5.30 -3.16 9.09
N ASN A 12 -5.77 -3.43 7.88
CA ASN A 12 -7.03 -4.15 7.61
C ASN A 12 -6.84 -5.66 7.71
N ARG A 13 -7.13 -6.20 8.89
CA ARG A 13 -6.96 -7.64 9.19
C ARG A 13 -7.88 -8.51 8.34
N THR A 14 -9.11 -8.07 8.14
CA THR A 14 -10.14 -8.84 7.45
C THR A 14 -9.79 -9.00 5.96
N ALA A 15 -9.40 -7.92 5.30
CA ALA A 15 -8.97 -7.95 3.91
C ALA A 15 -7.67 -8.75 3.75
N PHE A 16 -6.68 -8.53 4.65
CA PHE A 16 -5.42 -9.24 4.57
C PHE A 16 -5.57 -10.75 4.78
N ALA A 17 -6.44 -11.17 5.70
CA ALA A 17 -6.75 -12.59 5.88
C ALA A 17 -7.35 -13.22 4.62
N ALA A 18 -8.24 -12.52 3.92
CA ALA A 18 -8.80 -12.97 2.65
C ALA A 18 -7.74 -13.06 1.55
N VAL A 19 -6.85 -12.05 1.45
CA VAL A 19 -5.72 -12.09 0.51
C VAL A 19 -4.78 -13.25 0.81
N LEU A 20 -4.48 -13.53 2.07
CA LEU A 20 -3.65 -14.69 2.45
C LEU A 20 -4.31 -16.02 2.08
N ALA A 21 -5.63 -16.12 2.13
CA ALA A 21 -6.35 -17.31 1.68
C ALA A 21 -6.24 -17.48 0.16
N ASP A 22 -6.46 -16.41 -0.62
CA ASP A 22 -6.32 -16.42 -2.08
C ASP A 22 -4.87 -16.72 -2.52
N LEU A 23 -3.87 -16.20 -1.79
CA LEU A 23 -2.45 -16.50 -2.04
C LEU A 23 -2.10 -17.98 -1.82
N ARG A 24 -2.73 -18.67 -0.85
CA ARG A 24 -2.51 -20.10 -0.67
C ARG A 24 -3.01 -20.89 -1.88
N GLU A 25 -4.13 -20.49 -2.48
CA GLU A 25 -4.66 -21.09 -3.71
C GLU A 25 -3.83 -20.73 -4.94
N ALA A 26 -3.40 -19.46 -5.05
CA ALA A 26 -2.54 -18.99 -6.14
C ALA A 26 -1.13 -19.60 -6.08
N ALA A 27 -0.67 -20.02 -4.91
CA ALA A 27 0.61 -20.66 -4.63
C ALA A 27 1.80 -19.94 -5.28
N PRO A 28 2.06 -18.65 -4.99
CA PRO A 28 3.23 -17.97 -5.53
C PRO A 28 4.53 -18.55 -4.94
N ASP A 29 5.57 -18.62 -5.77
CA ASP A 29 6.91 -19.03 -5.35
C ASP A 29 7.55 -17.97 -4.43
N LEU A 30 7.16 -16.69 -4.60
CA LEU A 30 7.67 -15.54 -3.85
C LEU A 30 6.57 -14.49 -3.71
N THR A 31 6.51 -13.87 -2.53
CA THR A 31 5.60 -12.73 -2.27
C THR A 31 6.39 -11.54 -1.77
N PHE A 32 6.12 -10.36 -2.32
CA PHE A 32 6.63 -9.07 -1.86
C PHE A 32 5.53 -8.23 -1.22
N HIS A 33 5.91 -7.30 -0.33
CA HIS A 33 5.00 -6.23 0.09
C HIS A 33 5.44 -4.87 -0.48
N ALA A 34 4.48 -4.05 -0.88
CA ALA A 34 4.70 -2.73 -1.48
C ALA A 34 4.60 -1.55 -0.49
N GLY A 35 4.67 -1.82 0.82
CA GLY A 35 4.55 -0.81 1.87
C GLY A 35 3.11 -0.47 2.26
N ASP A 36 2.97 0.58 3.08
CA ASP A 36 1.73 1.03 3.70
C ASP A 36 1.00 -0.09 4.45
N LEU A 37 1.72 -0.62 5.46
CA LEU A 37 1.28 -1.81 6.17
C LEU A 37 0.30 -1.51 7.31
N ALA A 38 0.53 -0.45 8.09
CA ALA A 38 -0.06 -0.31 9.42
C ALA A 38 -1.18 0.71 9.53
N ASP A 39 -0.99 1.95 9.06
CA ASP A 39 -1.88 3.07 9.36
C ASP A 39 -3.19 3.03 8.57
N GLY A 40 -4.32 3.24 9.25
CA GLY A 40 -5.65 3.34 8.63
C GLY A 40 -6.57 2.14 8.84
N GLY A 41 -6.24 1.19 9.72
CA GLY A 41 -7.08 0.01 10.01
C GLY A 41 -7.11 -0.39 11.46
N ALA A 42 -7.94 -1.40 11.77
CA ALA A 42 -8.21 -1.82 13.15
C ALA A 42 -7.09 -2.67 13.78
N GLY A 43 -6.13 -3.17 12.99
CA GLY A 43 -5.11 -4.10 13.45
C GLY A 43 -3.68 -3.75 13.00
N PRO A 44 -3.14 -2.55 13.30
CA PRO A 44 -1.82 -2.15 12.83
C PRO A 44 -0.69 -3.07 13.30
N SER A 45 -0.71 -3.46 14.57
CA SER A 45 0.33 -4.31 15.16
C SER A 45 0.30 -5.73 14.61
N GLU A 46 -0.88 -6.29 14.47
CA GLU A 46 -1.09 -7.65 13.95
C GLU A 46 -0.63 -7.77 12.49
N ILE A 47 -0.89 -6.74 11.67
CA ILE A 47 -0.43 -6.73 10.27
C ILE A 47 1.09 -6.67 10.20
N VAL A 48 1.73 -5.76 10.94
CA VAL A 48 3.20 -5.64 10.94
C VAL A 48 3.84 -6.94 11.40
N ASP A 49 3.35 -7.54 12.50
CA ASP A 49 3.87 -8.82 12.99
C ASP A 49 3.69 -9.94 11.97
N GLN A 50 2.53 -10.03 11.34
CA GLN A 50 2.22 -11.08 10.37
C GLN A 50 3.08 -10.95 9.10
N VAL A 51 3.29 -9.75 8.56
CA VAL A 51 4.16 -9.53 7.39
C VAL A 51 5.61 -9.85 7.74
N ARG A 52 6.07 -9.46 8.94
CA ARG A 52 7.40 -9.79 9.45
C ARG A 52 7.61 -11.30 9.58
N ASP A 53 6.64 -12.02 10.15
CA ASP A 53 6.70 -13.47 10.36
C ASP A 53 6.68 -14.24 9.03
N LEU A 54 5.93 -13.75 8.03
CA LEU A 54 5.93 -14.27 6.66
C LEU A 54 7.25 -14.03 5.93
N ARG A 55 8.13 -13.16 6.46
CA ARG A 55 9.44 -12.81 5.89
C ARG A 55 9.35 -12.33 4.44
N TRP A 56 8.26 -11.67 4.07
CA TRP A 56 8.14 -11.11 2.75
C TRP A 56 9.15 -9.98 2.55
N PRO A 57 10.02 -10.02 1.53
CA PRO A 57 10.79 -8.85 1.16
C PRO A 57 9.85 -7.76 0.63
N GLY A 58 10.22 -6.49 0.81
CA GLY A 58 9.37 -5.41 0.36
C GLY A 58 10.00 -4.04 0.54
N VAL A 59 9.18 -3.02 0.48
CA VAL A 59 9.61 -1.62 0.56
C VAL A 59 8.79 -0.86 1.61
N VAL A 60 9.36 0.24 2.11
CA VAL A 60 8.67 1.16 3.01
C VAL A 60 7.65 1.99 2.22
N GLY A 61 6.46 2.21 2.81
CA GLY A 61 5.47 3.15 2.28
C GLY A 61 5.51 4.52 2.96
N ASN A 62 4.70 5.48 2.46
CA ASN A 62 4.65 6.83 3.05
C ASN A 62 3.93 6.82 4.40
N THR A 63 2.88 6.02 4.54
CA THR A 63 2.19 5.91 5.84
C THR A 63 3.04 5.14 6.85
N ASP A 64 3.90 4.22 6.42
CA ASP A 64 4.91 3.61 7.29
C ASP A 64 5.98 4.65 7.69
N GLU A 65 6.51 5.44 6.72
CA GLU A 65 7.54 6.45 6.98
C GLU A 65 7.08 7.49 8.02
N MET A 66 5.85 8.00 7.94
CA MET A 66 5.36 8.99 8.90
C MET A 66 5.24 8.45 10.34
N LEU A 67 5.19 7.12 10.54
CA LEU A 67 5.12 6.52 11.86
C LEU A 67 6.45 6.59 12.61
N PHE A 68 7.58 6.46 11.93
CA PHE A 68 8.90 6.57 12.54
C PHE A 68 9.60 7.92 12.27
N ARG A 69 9.14 8.69 11.27
CA ARG A 69 9.60 10.03 10.92
C ARG A 69 8.38 10.99 10.74
N PRO A 70 7.74 11.46 11.83
CA PRO A 70 6.51 12.26 11.76
C PRO A 70 6.63 13.55 10.95
N GLU A 71 7.83 14.15 10.93
CA GLU A 71 8.11 15.35 10.16
C GLU A 71 7.92 15.16 8.66
N ALA A 72 8.07 13.93 8.13
CA ALA A 72 7.85 13.63 6.72
C ALA A 72 6.45 14.02 6.23
N LEU A 73 5.43 13.76 7.05
CA LEU A 73 4.06 14.14 6.76
C LEU A 73 3.89 15.67 6.67
N THR A 74 4.51 16.42 7.58
CA THR A 74 4.46 17.89 7.57
C THR A 74 5.23 18.46 6.37
N GLU A 75 6.41 17.92 6.07
CA GLU A 75 7.22 18.30 4.88
C GLU A 75 6.43 18.09 3.58
N PHE A 76 5.75 16.94 3.46
CA PHE A 76 4.88 16.65 2.32
C PHE A 76 3.70 17.63 2.23
N ALA A 77 3.01 17.91 3.34
CA ALA A 77 1.85 18.78 3.38
C ALA A 77 2.19 20.23 2.99
N VAL A 78 3.34 20.76 3.39
CA VAL A 78 3.83 22.10 2.99
C VAL A 78 3.95 22.20 1.47
N GLN A 79 4.41 21.15 0.81
CA GLN A 79 4.59 21.10 -0.65
C GLN A 79 3.33 20.64 -1.40
N SER A 80 2.24 20.34 -0.71
CA SER A 80 1.02 19.74 -1.26
C SER A 80 -0.22 20.45 -0.71
N PRO A 81 -0.57 21.67 -1.20
CA PRO A 81 -1.68 22.46 -0.63
C PRO A 81 -3.02 21.73 -0.62
N ARG A 82 -3.27 20.83 -1.57
CA ARG A 82 -4.48 20.00 -1.64
C ARG A 82 -4.58 18.99 -0.48
N PHE A 83 -3.48 18.68 0.17
CA PHE A 83 -3.43 17.77 1.32
C PHE A 83 -3.75 18.47 2.65
N GLN A 84 -3.68 19.80 2.72
CA GLN A 84 -3.89 20.57 3.96
C GLN A 84 -5.20 20.22 4.71
N PRO A 85 -6.35 19.99 4.03
CA PRO A 85 -7.58 19.63 4.73
C PRO A 85 -7.52 18.26 5.45
N PHE A 86 -6.58 17.39 5.04
CA PHE A 86 -6.42 16.05 5.61
C PHE A 86 -5.36 15.99 6.73
N LEU A 87 -4.47 16.99 6.78
CA LEU A 87 -3.24 16.92 7.59
C LEU A 87 -3.53 16.60 9.06
N ALA A 88 -4.46 17.32 9.70
CA ALA A 88 -4.75 17.13 11.11
C ALA A 88 -5.28 15.71 11.40
N ALA A 89 -6.23 15.23 10.58
CA ALA A 89 -6.80 13.90 10.74
C ALA A 89 -5.73 12.81 10.56
N VAL A 90 -4.88 12.93 9.54
CA VAL A 90 -3.79 11.96 9.30
C VAL A 90 -2.75 12.00 10.41
N GLN A 91 -2.44 13.19 10.97
CA GLN A 91 -1.53 13.30 12.11
C GLN A 91 -2.07 12.60 13.37
N GLU A 92 -3.37 12.74 13.65
CA GLU A 92 -4.01 12.09 14.80
C GLU A 92 -4.05 10.57 14.62
N MET A 93 -4.38 10.07 13.42
CA MET A 93 -4.35 8.64 13.09
C MET A 93 -2.93 8.08 13.25
N ALA A 94 -1.94 8.74 12.63
CA ALA A 94 -0.54 8.32 12.72
C ALA A 94 -0.01 8.29 14.16
N ALA A 95 -0.40 9.26 15.00
CA ALA A 95 -0.03 9.26 16.42
C ALA A 95 -0.62 8.06 17.17
N SER A 96 -1.88 7.73 16.92
CA SER A 96 -2.56 6.56 17.49
C SER A 96 -1.91 5.26 17.03
N THR A 97 -1.67 5.10 15.73
CA THR A 97 -1.02 3.92 15.15
C THR A 97 0.39 3.74 15.70
N ARG A 98 1.19 4.82 15.77
CA ARG A 98 2.53 4.79 16.37
C ARG A 98 2.51 4.28 17.80
N ALA A 99 1.56 4.76 18.61
CA ALA A 99 1.43 4.32 20.00
C ALA A 99 1.09 2.82 20.09
N ALA A 100 0.25 2.33 19.17
CA ALA A 100 -0.12 0.92 19.12
C ALA A 100 1.04 0.02 18.68
N LEU A 101 1.90 0.47 17.75
CA LEU A 101 3.01 -0.33 17.22
C LEU A 101 4.13 -0.54 18.25
N GLY A 102 4.47 0.49 19.03
CA GLY A 102 5.62 0.47 19.91
C GLY A 102 6.99 0.47 19.19
N ALA A 103 8.06 0.57 19.95
CA ALA A 103 9.41 0.84 19.42
C ALA A 103 9.95 -0.26 18.50
N ASP A 104 9.70 -1.53 18.81
CA ASP A 104 10.25 -2.68 18.06
C ASP A 104 9.69 -2.74 16.62
N ARG A 105 8.37 -2.58 16.45
CA ARG A 105 7.76 -2.57 15.13
C ARG A 105 8.13 -1.34 14.31
N LEU A 106 8.24 -0.17 14.98
CA LEU A 106 8.71 1.06 14.34
C LEU A 106 10.16 0.93 13.85
N ALA A 107 11.04 0.30 14.64
CA ALA A 107 12.41 0.02 14.24
C ALA A 107 12.47 -0.93 13.04
N TRP A 108 11.61 -1.95 12.99
CA TRP A 108 11.53 -2.85 11.84
C TRP A 108 11.05 -2.11 10.58
N LEU A 109 10.00 -1.30 10.67
CA LEU A 109 9.50 -0.48 9.53
C LEU A 109 10.58 0.46 9.01
N SER A 110 11.34 1.12 9.91
CA SER A 110 12.42 2.04 9.53
C SER A 110 13.60 1.36 8.84
N GLY A 111 13.74 0.04 8.99
CA GLY A 111 14.75 -0.78 8.31
C GLY A 111 14.36 -1.24 6.90
N LEU A 112 13.13 -1.00 6.45
CA LEU A 112 12.68 -1.39 5.13
C LEU A 112 13.34 -0.52 4.04
N PRO A 113 13.76 -1.11 2.90
CA PRO A 113 14.34 -0.35 1.79
C PRO A 113 13.28 0.48 1.05
N ARG A 114 13.71 1.50 0.31
CA ARG A 114 12.83 2.26 -0.60
C ARG A 114 12.63 1.60 -1.96
N VAL A 115 13.58 0.80 -2.38
CA VAL A 115 13.59 0.09 -3.68
C VAL A 115 13.98 -1.36 -3.44
N GLN A 116 13.21 -2.27 -3.99
CA GLN A 116 13.52 -3.70 -4.03
C GLN A 116 13.68 -4.14 -5.48
N LEU A 117 14.81 -4.75 -5.80
CA LEU A 117 15.08 -5.30 -7.14
C LEU A 117 15.12 -6.82 -7.09
N HIS A 118 14.44 -7.47 -8.02
CA HIS A 118 14.45 -8.93 -8.15
C HIS A 118 14.28 -9.32 -9.63
N ASP A 119 15.22 -10.08 -10.18
CA ASP A 119 15.22 -10.51 -11.59
C ASP A 119 14.79 -9.37 -12.54
N THR A 120 13.62 -9.51 -13.18
CA THR A 120 13.04 -8.52 -14.09
C THR A 120 12.14 -7.50 -13.42
N LEU A 121 11.91 -7.63 -12.11
CA LEU A 121 11.01 -6.80 -11.31
C LEU A 121 11.78 -5.71 -10.55
N ALA A 122 11.30 -4.48 -10.59
CA ALA A 122 11.60 -3.43 -9.63
C ALA A 122 10.34 -3.07 -8.84
N LEU A 123 10.46 -2.99 -7.53
CA LEU A 123 9.38 -2.61 -6.62
C LEU A 123 9.77 -1.33 -5.88
N VAL A 124 8.87 -0.37 -5.89
CA VAL A 124 8.89 0.86 -5.10
C VAL A 124 7.52 1.08 -4.48
N HIS A 125 7.40 1.93 -3.45
CA HIS A 125 6.07 2.26 -2.96
C HIS A 125 5.34 3.25 -3.90
N ALA A 126 5.96 4.39 -4.21
CA ALA A 126 5.39 5.42 -5.08
C ALA A 126 6.28 5.66 -6.31
N ASN A 127 7.50 6.16 -6.12
CA ASN A 127 8.51 6.28 -7.16
C ASN A 127 9.92 6.02 -6.58
N PRO A 128 10.99 5.92 -7.41
CA PRO A 128 12.34 5.60 -6.92
C PRO A 128 12.92 6.64 -5.94
N GLU A 129 12.52 7.90 -6.06
CA GLU A 129 13.07 9.01 -5.28
C GLU A 129 12.23 9.37 -4.05
N SER A 130 10.93 9.04 -4.08
CA SER A 130 9.97 9.43 -3.06
C SER A 130 8.94 8.36 -2.79
N VAL A 131 8.67 8.08 -1.52
CA VAL A 131 7.52 7.24 -1.11
C VAL A 131 6.21 8.02 -1.05
N TRP A 132 6.26 9.37 -1.22
CA TRP A 132 5.12 10.29 -1.09
C TRP A 132 4.51 10.74 -2.41
N ARG A 133 5.17 10.50 -3.53
CA ARG A 133 4.77 11.04 -4.83
C ARG A 133 4.83 9.97 -5.89
N ALA A 134 3.70 9.64 -6.48
CA ALA A 134 3.61 8.78 -7.65
C ALA A 134 3.00 9.56 -8.81
N PRO A 135 3.26 9.16 -10.07
CA PRO A 135 2.46 9.60 -11.20
C PRO A 135 0.97 9.29 -10.98
N ALA A 136 0.10 10.16 -11.45
CA ALA A 136 -1.33 9.95 -11.38
C ALA A 136 -1.75 8.72 -12.22
N VAL A 137 -2.95 8.17 -11.91
CA VAL A 137 -3.46 7.00 -12.66
C VAL A 137 -3.61 7.27 -14.15
N ASP A 138 -3.89 8.51 -14.52
CA ASP A 138 -4.04 9.01 -15.89
C ASP A 138 -2.79 9.72 -16.44
N ALA A 139 -1.64 9.60 -15.75
CA ALA A 139 -0.38 10.16 -16.19
C ALA A 139 -0.02 9.69 -17.61
N ALA A 140 0.61 10.56 -18.40
CA ALA A 140 1.03 10.22 -19.75
C ALA A 140 2.08 9.09 -19.75
N ASP A 141 2.13 8.28 -20.81
CA ASP A 141 3.10 7.18 -20.94
C ASP A 141 4.54 7.66 -20.79
N GLY A 142 4.89 8.82 -21.37
CA GLY A 142 6.23 9.40 -21.24
C GLY A 142 6.60 9.81 -19.82
N GLU A 143 5.64 10.20 -18.98
CA GLU A 143 5.85 10.46 -17.56
C GLU A 143 6.17 9.16 -16.82
N LEU A 144 5.36 8.12 -17.02
CA LEU A 144 5.60 6.80 -16.42
C LEU A 144 6.95 6.23 -16.84
N GLU A 145 7.31 6.35 -18.13
CA GLU A 145 8.58 5.89 -18.66
C GLU A 145 9.74 6.64 -17.98
N SER A 146 9.69 7.98 -17.92
CA SER A 146 10.75 8.79 -17.32
C SER A 146 10.97 8.51 -15.84
N VAL A 147 9.91 8.16 -15.10
CA VAL A 147 9.96 7.86 -13.67
C VAL A 147 10.50 6.45 -13.40
N TYR A 148 10.08 5.45 -14.16
CA TYR A 148 10.31 4.04 -13.81
C TYR A 148 11.37 3.35 -14.67
N GLU A 149 11.68 3.80 -15.90
CA GLU A 149 12.75 3.24 -16.72
C GLU A 149 14.13 3.26 -16.02
N PRO A 150 14.50 4.31 -15.24
CA PRO A 150 15.79 4.34 -14.54
C PRO A 150 16.01 3.20 -13.55
N LEU A 151 14.95 2.49 -13.13
CA LEU A 151 15.06 1.28 -12.30
C LEU A 151 15.73 0.11 -13.04
N GLY A 152 15.84 0.17 -14.37
CA GLY A 152 16.57 -0.79 -15.20
C GLY A 152 15.94 -2.18 -15.27
N LYS A 153 14.64 -2.31 -15.03
CA LYS A 153 13.89 -3.58 -15.05
C LYS A 153 12.78 -3.56 -16.10
N ALA A 154 12.43 -4.72 -16.60
CA ALA A 154 11.34 -4.86 -17.58
C ALA A 154 9.95 -4.59 -16.99
N LEU A 155 9.79 -4.79 -15.69
CA LEU A 155 8.56 -4.53 -14.94
C LEU A 155 8.86 -3.65 -13.71
N ALA A 156 8.19 -2.50 -13.63
CA ALA A 156 8.17 -1.66 -12.43
C ALA A 156 6.80 -1.80 -11.75
N VAL A 157 6.80 -2.13 -10.47
CA VAL A 157 5.58 -2.27 -9.66
C VAL A 157 5.58 -1.23 -8.55
N HIS A 158 4.43 -0.62 -8.34
CA HIS A 158 4.22 0.32 -7.24
C HIS A 158 2.82 0.20 -6.61
N GLY A 159 2.64 0.77 -5.41
CA GLY A 159 1.37 0.93 -4.68
C GLY A 159 0.91 2.38 -4.64
N HIS A 160 0.60 2.88 -3.45
CA HIS A 160 0.37 4.29 -3.08
C HIS A 160 -0.91 4.94 -3.63
N ILE A 161 -1.23 4.82 -4.91
CA ILE A 161 -2.38 5.51 -5.51
C ILE A 161 -3.70 4.73 -5.39
N HIS A 162 -3.66 3.49 -4.95
CA HIS A 162 -4.81 2.60 -4.73
C HIS A 162 -5.72 2.39 -5.96
N HIS A 163 -5.17 2.60 -7.15
CA HIS A 163 -5.81 2.35 -8.43
C HIS A 163 -5.00 1.32 -9.20
N PRO A 164 -5.42 0.05 -9.24
CA PRO A 164 -4.67 -0.98 -9.93
C PRO A 164 -4.72 -0.78 -11.44
N TYR A 165 -3.56 -0.87 -12.06
CA TYR A 165 -3.43 -0.87 -13.50
C TYR A 165 -2.20 -1.65 -13.96
N ILE A 166 -2.16 -2.02 -15.24
CA ILE A 166 -1.00 -2.57 -15.93
C ILE A 166 -0.90 -1.82 -17.25
N ARG A 167 0.21 -1.12 -17.48
CA ARG A 167 0.43 -0.33 -18.70
C ARG A 167 1.79 -0.66 -19.30
N LYS A 168 1.81 -0.94 -20.60
CA LYS A 168 3.04 -1.07 -21.38
C LYS A 168 3.45 0.33 -21.84
N VAL A 169 4.61 0.81 -21.38
CA VAL A 169 5.16 2.12 -21.74
C VAL A 169 6.58 1.95 -22.26
N GLY A 170 6.82 2.34 -23.50
CA GLY A 170 8.12 2.12 -24.13
C GLY A 170 8.59 0.66 -24.04
N ARG A 171 9.72 0.44 -23.37
CA ARG A 171 10.33 -0.89 -23.19
C ARG A 171 9.92 -1.59 -21.90
N ILE A 172 9.28 -0.87 -20.97
CA ILE A 172 8.92 -1.38 -19.67
C ILE A 172 7.41 -1.62 -19.56
N THR A 173 7.02 -2.39 -18.57
CA THR A 173 5.64 -2.47 -18.08
C THR A 173 5.62 -1.79 -16.71
N VAL A 174 4.66 -0.92 -16.48
CA VAL A 174 4.39 -0.30 -15.17
C VAL A 174 3.08 -0.85 -14.65
N ALA A 175 3.08 -1.32 -13.39
CA ALA A 175 1.89 -1.87 -12.76
C ALA A 175 1.70 -1.28 -11.35
N ASN A 176 0.46 -0.94 -11.03
CA ASN A 176 0.05 -0.60 -9.68
C ASN A 176 -0.73 -1.77 -9.07
N THR A 177 -0.44 -2.12 -7.82
CA THR A 177 -1.07 -3.24 -7.11
C THR A 177 -2.54 -2.98 -6.75
N GLY A 178 -2.98 -1.73 -6.81
CA GLY A 178 -4.17 -1.29 -6.08
C GLY A 178 -3.91 -1.24 -4.58
N SER A 179 -4.92 -1.54 -3.79
CA SER A 179 -4.81 -1.61 -2.33
C SER A 179 -5.51 -2.87 -1.81
N VAL A 180 -4.93 -3.49 -0.79
CA VAL A 180 -5.61 -4.55 -0.04
C VAL A 180 -6.80 -3.99 0.74
N SER A 181 -6.72 -2.74 1.19
CA SER A 181 -7.70 -2.11 2.07
C SER A 181 -8.48 -0.98 1.39
N LEU A 182 -7.82 0.15 1.19
CA LEU A 182 -8.44 1.43 0.84
C LEU A 182 -8.51 1.63 -0.68
N SER A 183 -9.36 0.86 -1.37
CA SER A 183 -9.54 1.03 -2.81
C SER A 183 -10.07 2.44 -3.17
N TYR A 184 -9.59 3.00 -4.29
CA TYR A 184 -10.01 4.32 -4.79
C TYR A 184 -10.66 4.26 -6.18
N ASP A 185 -10.83 3.08 -6.77
CA ASP A 185 -11.39 2.89 -8.12
C ASP A 185 -12.88 2.51 -8.13
N GLY A 186 -13.51 2.45 -6.97
CA GLY A 186 -14.92 2.10 -6.79
C GLY A 186 -15.20 0.62 -6.61
N ASP A 187 -14.18 -0.23 -6.63
CA ASP A 187 -14.29 -1.66 -6.32
C ASP A 187 -13.80 -1.91 -4.89
N ARG A 188 -14.70 -2.34 -3.99
CA ARG A 188 -14.37 -2.54 -2.56
C ARG A 188 -13.53 -3.79 -2.28
N ARG A 189 -13.34 -4.66 -3.27
CA ARG A 189 -12.51 -5.87 -3.12
C ARG A 189 -11.05 -5.51 -2.90
N ALA A 190 -10.37 -6.29 -2.07
CA ALA A 190 -8.93 -6.20 -1.93
C ALA A 190 -8.24 -6.45 -3.29
N SER A 191 -7.14 -5.76 -3.53
CA SER A 191 -6.38 -5.90 -4.78
C SER A 191 -4.92 -6.22 -4.48
N TYR A 192 -4.34 -7.09 -5.32
CA TYR A 192 -2.90 -7.33 -5.37
C TYR A 192 -2.47 -7.72 -6.80
N LEU A 193 -1.18 -7.66 -7.08
CA LEU A 193 -0.61 -8.06 -8.37
C LEU A 193 -0.08 -9.49 -8.31
N LEU A 194 -0.44 -10.31 -9.31
CA LEU A 194 0.12 -11.64 -9.50
C LEU A 194 0.87 -11.69 -10.85
N LEU A 195 2.12 -12.11 -10.82
CA LEU A 195 2.91 -12.41 -12.00
C LEU A 195 2.93 -13.93 -12.19
N ASP A 196 2.55 -14.41 -13.38
CA ASP A 196 2.71 -15.79 -13.78
C ASP A 196 3.64 -15.83 -14.99
N ASP A 197 4.83 -16.43 -14.82
CA ASP A 197 5.91 -16.45 -15.82
C ASP A 197 6.21 -15.05 -16.42
N GLY A 198 6.27 -14.04 -15.54
CA GLY A 198 6.56 -12.65 -15.90
C GLY A 198 5.37 -11.86 -16.46
N MET A 199 4.20 -12.47 -16.63
CA MET A 199 2.98 -11.80 -17.09
C MET A 199 2.18 -11.30 -15.89
N PRO A 200 2.05 -9.97 -15.69
CA PRO A 200 1.31 -9.40 -14.58
C PRO A 200 -0.21 -9.47 -14.81
N SER A 201 -0.94 -9.72 -13.75
CA SER A 201 -2.40 -9.67 -13.68
C SER A 201 -2.86 -9.10 -12.35
N ILE A 202 -3.97 -8.37 -12.35
CA ILE A 202 -4.59 -7.85 -11.13
C ILE A 202 -5.52 -8.92 -10.55
N ARG A 203 -5.33 -9.23 -9.27
CA ARG A 203 -6.24 -10.08 -8.50
C ARG A 203 -7.18 -9.22 -7.67
N ARG A 204 -8.45 -9.60 -7.62
CA ARG A 204 -9.48 -8.97 -6.79
C ARG A 204 -10.06 -10.02 -5.85
N VAL A 205 -9.98 -9.75 -4.56
CA VAL A 205 -10.38 -10.69 -3.51
C VAL A 205 -11.52 -10.10 -2.69
N GLU A 206 -12.63 -10.79 -2.63
CA GLU A 206 -13.77 -10.42 -1.76
C GLU A 206 -13.39 -10.64 -0.30
N TYR A 207 -13.82 -9.75 0.57
CA TYR A 207 -13.70 -9.88 2.02
C TYR A 207 -14.92 -9.26 2.71
N ASP A 208 -15.10 -9.55 3.98
CA ASP A 208 -16.20 -9.00 4.77
C ASP A 208 -15.91 -7.55 5.20
N VAL A 209 -16.26 -6.61 4.33
CA VAL A 209 -16.08 -5.16 4.55
C VAL A 209 -16.83 -4.68 5.79
N GLU A 210 -18.03 -5.23 6.04
CA GLU A 210 -18.87 -4.83 7.18
C GLU A 210 -18.23 -5.25 8.52
N SER A 211 -17.58 -6.41 8.56
CA SER A 211 -16.82 -6.85 9.72
C SER A 211 -15.62 -5.94 9.99
N GLU A 212 -14.91 -5.45 8.96
CA GLU A 212 -13.80 -4.51 9.14
C GLU A 212 -14.31 -3.13 9.60
N ILE A 213 -15.41 -2.63 9.04
CA ILE A 213 -16.04 -1.37 9.47
C ILE A 213 -16.43 -1.45 10.94
N LYS A 214 -17.00 -2.57 11.38
CA LYS A 214 -17.33 -2.79 12.79
C LYS A 214 -16.07 -2.77 13.66
N ALA A 215 -15.01 -3.47 13.26
CA ALA A 215 -13.74 -3.49 13.99
C ALA A 215 -13.11 -2.10 14.11
N LEU A 216 -13.19 -1.27 13.06
CA LEU A 216 -12.77 0.13 13.09
C LEU A 216 -13.55 0.94 14.13
N GLY A 217 -14.87 0.77 14.22
CA GLY A 217 -15.69 1.44 15.22
C GLY A 217 -15.36 1.06 16.67
N GLU A 218 -14.74 -0.09 16.89
CA GLU A 218 -14.40 -0.63 18.21
C GLU A 218 -12.93 -0.43 18.60
N CYS A 219 -12.03 -0.15 17.65
CA CYS A 219 -10.57 -0.11 17.90
C CYS A 219 -10.07 1.17 18.58
N GLY A 220 -10.88 2.24 18.64
CA GLY A 220 -10.52 3.51 19.25
C GLY A 220 -9.59 4.39 18.39
N MET A 221 -9.38 4.07 17.14
CA MET A 221 -8.60 4.89 16.21
C MET A 221 -9.35 6.22 15.95
N PRO A 222 -8.67 7.38 15.99
CA PRO A 222 -9.25 8.65 15.55
C PRO A 222 -9.71 8.57 14.10
N HIS A 223 -10.79 9.26 13.75
CA HIS A 223 -11.32 9.31 12.38
C HIS A 223 -11.68 7.95 11.75
N ALA A 224 -11.97 6.94 12.58
CA ALA A 224 -12.37 5.60 12.11
C ALA A 224 -13.59 5.63 11.17
N ASP A 225 -14.53 6.57 11.39
CA ASP A 225 -15.68 6.79 10.53
C ASP A 225 -15.32 7.29 9.13
N TRP A 226 -14.24 8.06 8.99
CA TRP A 226 -13.72 8.46 7.68
C TRP A 226 -13.21 7.26 6.91
N VAL A 227 -12.37 6.42 7.53
CA VAL A 227 -11.88 5.19 6.93
C VAL A 227 -13.03 4.24 6.58
N ALA A 228 -14.02 4.10 7.45
CA ALA A 228 -15.20 3.29 7.21
C ALA A 228 -15.98 3.74 5.95
N ARG A 229 -16.11 5.06 5.71
CA ARG A 229 -16.74 5.59 4.49
C ARG A 229 -15.93 5.25 3.23
N ILE A 230 -14.59 5.25 3.30
CA ILE A 230 -13.73 4.83 2.18
C ILE A 230 -13.95 3.33 1.90
N LEU A 231 -13.91 2.48 2.91
CA LEU A 231 -14.13 1.03 2.77
C LEU A 231 -15.52 0.74 2.18
N ALA A 232 -16.56 1.41 2.67
CA ALA A 232 -17.93 1.21 2.21
C ALA A 232 -18.15 1.61 0.75
N SER A 233 -17.42 2.63 0.26
CA SER A 233 -17.60 3.16 -1.09
C SER A 233 -16.56 2.66 -2.10
N GLY A 234 -15.38 2.21 -1.66
CA GLY A 234 -14.22 1.96 -2.50
C GLY A 234 -13.70 3.25 -3.19
N ARG A 235 -13.95 4.42 -2.61
CA ARG A 235 -13.62 5.72 -3.18
C ARG A 235 -13.01 6.66 -2.15
N PRO A 236 -12.13 7.60 -2.58
CA PRO A 236 -11.62 8.64 -1.68
C PRO A 236 -12.78 9.43 -1.05
N GLN A 237 -12.65 9.74 0.23
CA GLN A 237 -13.61 10.54 1.00
C GLN A 237 -12.87 11.68 1.71
N MET A 238 -13.60 12.73 2.10
CA MET A 238 -13.09 13.76 3.00
C MET A 238 -13.23 13.32 4.46
N PRO A 239 -12.33 13.70 5.37
CA PRO A 239 -12.43 13.43 6.80
C PRO A 239 -13.71 13.93 7.46
#